data_674fadfd144e3b60f1399dfea336c428
#
_entry.id   674fadfd144e3b60f1399dfea336c428
#
_cell.length_a   1.000
_cell.length_b   1.000
_cell.length_c   1.000
_cell.angle_alpha   90.00
_cell.angle_beta   90.00
_cell.angle_gamma   90.00
#
_symmetry.space_group_name_H-M   'P 1'
#
loop_
_entity.id
_entity.type
_entity.pdbx_description
1 polymer ?
#
loop_
_entity_poly.entity_id
_entity_poly.type
_entity_poly.pdbx_seq_one_letter_code
_entity_poly.pdbx_strand_id
1 'polypeptide(L)'
;TIPKEWNVVDAYIIDPDGKKICNFQDNNLHLMGYSVPVSLTLELEELEKYLHSLPDLPDAIPYLTSYYKEKWGFCITHNERKKLKKGIYRVSIDSSLRGGELVYDELLIKGETTDEIFFSTYICHPSMGNNEVSGPSVVTFLSKYILSKPNLRYSYRIIFIPETIGSIAYLSKNLNSLKSNVIGGFNLSCIGDERQHSCMLSKYENSPSDKALLEA
;
A
#
# COMPACT_ATOMS: atom_id res chain seq x y z
N THR A 1 -12.37 -11.11 -7.38
CA THR A 1 -11.30 -12.09 -7.01
C THR A 1 -10.25 -11.36 -6.23
N ILE A 2 -9.89 -11.89 -5.07
CA ILE A 2 -8.80 -11.37 -4.23
C ILE A 2 -7.47 -11.87 -4.83
N PRO A 3 -6.41 -11.04 -4.90
CA PRO A 3 -5.08 -11.48 -5.29
C PRO A 3 -4.57 -12.59 -4.38
N LYS A 4 -3.64 -13.40 -4.89
CA LYS A 4 -2.93 -14.37 -4.05
C LYS A 4 -2.11 -13.65 -2.99
N GLU A 5 -1.93 -14.27 -1.84
CA GLU A 5 -0.97 -13.82 -0.84
C GLU A 5 0.45 -14.06 -1.37
N TRP A 6 1.28 -13.02 -1.31
CA TRP A 6 2.65 -13.04 -1.81
C TRP A 6 3.64 -12.89 -0.66
N ASN A 7 4.59 -13.82 -0.58
CA ASN A 7 5.66 -13.80 0.41
C ASN A 7 7.01 -13.93 -0.29
N VAL A 8 8.02 -13.21 0.19
CA VAL A 8 9.39 -13.20 -0.33
C VAL A 8 10.35 -13.54 0.80
N VAL A 9 11.23 -14.50 0.54
CA VAL A 9 12.35 -14.84 1.43
C VAL A 9 13.59 -14.05 1.01
N ASP A 10 13.96 -14.09 -0.28
CA ASP A 10 15.09 -13.36 -0.84
C ASP A 10 14.93 -13.16 -2.36
N ALA A 11 15.55 -12.12 -2.90
CA ALA A 11 15.62 -11.90 -4.34
C ALA A 11 16.84 -11.06 -4.69
N TYR A 12 17.57 -11.47 -5.74
CA TYR A 12 18.76 -10.77 -6.21
C TYR A 12 19.17 -11.21 -7.62
N ILE A 13 20.07 -10.43 -8.17
CA ILE A 13 20.78 -10.76 -9.42
C ILE A 13 22.28 -10.84 -9.10
N ILE A 14 22.98 -11.85 -9.61
CA ILE A 14 24.44 -11.91 -9.62
C ILE A 14 24.92 -11.50 -11.00
N ASP A 15 25.75 -10.48 -11.06
CA ASP A 15 26.33 -9.96 -12.29
C ASP A 15 27.49 -10.85 -12.82
N PRO A 16 28.05 -10.57 -14.03
CA PRO A 16 29.16 -11.34 -14.58
C PRO A 16 30.43 -11.30 -13.74
N ASP A 17 30.63 -10.28 -12.92
CA ASP A 17 31.78 -10.15 -12.02
C ASP A 17 31.55 -10.88 -10.67
N GLY A 18 30.38 -11.53 -10.49
CA GLY A 18 30.01 -12.26 -9.26
C GLY A 18 29.43 -11.37 -8.16
N LYS A 19 29.16 -10.12 -8.45
CA LYS A 19 28.57 -9.15 -7.49
C LYS A 19 27.06 -9.32 -7.42
N LYS A 20 26.49 -9.26 -6.20
CA LYS A 20 25.05 -9.20 -5.97
C LYS A 20 24.56 -7.78 -6.26
N ILE A 21 23.59 -7.65 -7.16
CA ILE A 21 22.90 -6.41 -7.51
C ILE A 21 21.39 -6.58 -7.37
N CYS A 22 20.64 -5.51 -7.36
CA CYS A 22 19.17 -5.53 -7.16
C CYS A 22 18.79 -6.43 -5.96
N ASN A 23 19.51 -6.29 -4.85
CA ASN A 23 19.34 -7.14 -3.69
C ASN A 23 18.13 -6.70 -2.85
N PHE A 24 17.15 -7.58 -2.72
CA PHE A 24 15.93 -7.34 -1.92
C PHE A 24 16.24 -7.01 -0.45
N GLN A 25 17.28 -7.61 0.12
CA GLN A 25 17.68 -7.37 1.51
C GLN A 25 18.26 -5.96 1.73
N ASP A 26 18.84 -5.34 0.70
CA ASP A 26 19.35 -3.98 0.78
C ASP A 26 18.23 -2.95 0.60
N ASN A 27 17.33 -3.23 -0.35
CA ASN A 27 16.14 -2.41 -0.60
C ASN A 27 15.06 -3.28 -1.28
N ASN A 28 13.93 -3.46 -0.61
CA ASN A 28 12.85 -4.29 -1.13
C ASN A 28 12.18 -3.74 -2.41
N LEU A 29 12.36 -2.46 -2.74
CA LEU A 29 11.92 -1.89 -4.01
C LEU A 29 12.64 -2.50 -5.21
N HIS A 30 13.80 -3.12 -5.02
CA HIS A 30 14.51 -3.83 -6.09
C HIS A 30 13.72 -4.97 -6.71
N LEU A 31 12.77 -5.55 -5.99
CA LEU A 31 11.91 -6.60 -6.53
C LEU A 31 10.55 -6.03 -6.93
N MET A 32 10.12 -6.29 -8.17
CA MET A 32 8.76 -6.00 -8.58
C MET A 32 7.77 -6.79 -7.71
N GLY A 33 6.82 -6.11 -7.10
CA GLY A 33 5.81 -6.73 -6.24
C GLY A 33 5.03 -7.82 -6.97
N TYR A 34 4.71 -8.91 -6.27
CA TYR A 34 4.04 -10.10 -6.80
C TYR A 34 4.87 -10.90 -7.84
N SER A 35 6.18 -10.71 -7.89
CA SER A 35 7.06 -11.55 -8.72
C SER A 35 6.97 -13.02 -8.32
N VAL A 36 6.76 -13.88 -9.32
CA VAL A 36 6.78 -15.34 -9.14
C VAL A 36 8.20 -15.84 -8.84
N PRO A 37 8.37 -17.01 -8.18
CA PRO A 37 9.69 -17.58 -7.92
C PRO A 37 10.42 -17.87 -9.21
N VAL A 38 11.72 -17.53 -9.24
CA VAL A 38 12.59 -17.67 -10.42
C VAL A 38 13.99 -18.09 -10.00
N SER A 39 14.59 -19.02 -10.77
CA SER A 39 16.01 -19.35 -10.71
C SER A 39 16.49 -19.56 -12.15
N LEU A 40 17.12 -18.55 -12.73
CA LEU A 40 17.51 -18.52 -14.15
C LEU A 40 18.93 -17.99 -14.33
N THR A 41 19.52 -18.38 -15.45
CA THR A 41 20.76 -17.80 -15.97
C THR A 41 20.45 -17.18 -17.34
N LEU A 42 20.71 -15.89 -17.51
CA LEU A 42 20.32 -15.11 -18.69
C LEU A 42 21.49 -14.26 -19.18
N GLU A 43 21.55 -14.06 -20.49
CA GLU A 43 22.36 -12.98 -21.07
C GLU A 43 21.74 -11.61 -20.76
N LEU A 44 22.53 -10.54 -20.77
CA LEU A 44 22.04 -9.19 -20.49
C LEU A 44 20.83 -8.80 -21.36
N GLU A 45 20.87 -9.12 -22.65
CA GLU A 45 19.79 -8.76 -23.59
C GLU A 45 18.44 -9.39 -23.22
N GLU A 46 18.47 -10.60 -22.65
CA GLU A 46 17.26 -11.24 -22.13
C GLU A 46 16.87 -10.66 -20.77
N LEU A 47 17.82 -10.42 -19.88
CA LEU A 47 17.57 -9.83 -18.56
C LEU A 47 16.94 -8.45 -18.67
N GLU A 48 17.34 -7.64 -19.64
CA GLU A 48 16.83 -6.29 -19.90
C GLU A 48 15.30 -6.23 -20.03
N LYS A 49 14.65 -7.30 -20.48
CA LYS A 49 13.19 -7.40 -20.60
C LYS A 49 12.48 -7.43 -19.24
N TYR A 50 13.19 -7.75 -18.18
CA TYR A 50 12.71 -7.89 -16.81
C TYR A 50 13.27 -6.82 -15.87
N LEU A 51 14.06 -5.87 -16.40
CA LEU A 51 14.59 -4.75 -15.65
C LEU A 51 13.74 -3.48 -15.91
N HIS A 52 13.36 -2.84 -14.84
CA HIS A 52 12.55 -1.62 -14.86
C HIS A 52 13.33 -0.45 -14.25
N SER A 53 13.34 0.69 -14.92
CA SER A 53 13.98 1.93 -14.44
C SER A 53 13.26 3.14 -15.01
N LEU A 54 13.46 4.32 -14.42
CA LEU A 54 12.87 5.60 -14.84
C LEU A 54 13.94 6.50 -15.43
N PRO A 55 13.97 6.73 -16.77
CA PRO A 55 14.93 7.64 -17.38
C PRO A 55 14.84 9.08 -16.86
N ASP A 56 13.62 9.55 -16.59
CA ASP A 56 13.35 10.93 -16.11
C ASP A 56 13.67 11.12 -14.62
N LEU A 57 13.82 10.03 -13.86
CA LEU A 57 14.23 10.02 -12.47
C LEU A 57 15.38 9.01 -12.29
N PRO A 58 16.58 9.30 -12.80
CA PRO A 58 17.64 8.31 -13.02
C PRO A 58 18.22 7.71 -11.73
N ASP A 59 18.06 8.36 -10.60
CA ASP A 59 18.52 7.87 -9.29
C ASP A 59 17.41 7.19 -8.47
N ALA A 60 16.17 7.18 -8.95
CA ALA A 60 15.07 6.54 -8.28
C ALA A 60 14.93 5.07 -8.70
N ILE A 61 14.59 4.21 -7.73
CA ILE A 61 14.14 2.84 -7.98
C ILE A 61 12.62 2.89 -8.15
N PRO A 62 12.06 2.46 -9.31
CA PRO A 62 10.62 2.50 -9.51
C PRO A 62 9.88 1.51 -8.61
N TYR A 63 8.69 1.88 -8.17
CA TYR A 63 7.74 0.98 -7.53
C TYR A 63 6.85 0.35 -8.61
N LEU A 64 6.94 -0.96 -8.76
CA LEU A 64 6.10 -1.72 -9.69
C LEU A 64 5.51 -2.96 -9.01
N THR A 65 4.34 -3.36 -9.46
CA THR A 65 3.65 -4.54 -8.95
C THR A 65 2.80 -5.23 -10.02
N SER A 66 2.52 -6.52 -9.83
CA SER A 66 1.73 -7.34 -10.73
C SER A 66 0.77 -8.23 -9.94
N TYR A 67 -0.44 -7.75 -9.61
CA TYR A 67 -1.39 -8.47 -8.75
C TYR A 67 -2.06 -9.68 -9.41
N TYR A 68 -2.41 -9.59 -10.69
CA TYR A 68 -3.28 -10.56 -11.35
C TYR A 68 -2.61 -11.33 -12.50
N LYS A 69 -1.36 -11.00 -12.79
CA LYS A 69 -0.58 -11.67 -13.85
C LYS A 69 0.68 -12.26 -13.24
N GLU A 70 0.89 -13.54 -13.46
CA GLU A 70 2.12 -14.21 -13.04
C GLU A 70 3.30 -13.70 -13.89
N LYS A 71 4.05 -12.79 -13.31
CA LYS A 71 5.23 -12.13 -13.88
C LYS A 71 6.33 -12.05 -12.84
N TRP A 72 7.52 -11.74 -13.27
CA TRP A 72 8.62 -11.37 -12.40
C TRP A 72 9.41 -10.20 -13.00
N GLY A 73 10.17 -9.50 -12.20
CA GLY A 73 11.03 -8.42 -12.65
C GLY A 73 11.80 -7.79 -11.50
N PHE A 74 12.81 -7.03 -11.86
CA PHE A 74 13.57 -6.23 -10.92
C PHE A 74 13.49 -4.75 -11.26
N CYS A 75 13.53 -3.92 -10.23
CA CYS A 75 13.59 -2.47 -10.32
C CYS A 75 14.99 -2.00 -9.94
N ILE A 76 15.54 -1.13 -10.75
CA ILE A 76 16.91 -0.64 -10.61
C ILE A 76 16.95 0.84 -10.97
N THR A 77 17.86 1.61 -10.39
CA THR A 77 18.07 3.00 -10.83
C THR A 77 18.52 3.03 -12.29
N HIS A 78 18.08 4.03 -13.03
CA HIS A 78 18.47 4.12 -14.44
C HIS A 78 19.99 4.31 -14.63
N ASN A 79 20.62 4.99 -13.66
CA ASN A 79 22.06 5.18 -13.66
C ASN A 79 22.84 3.87 -13.42
N GLU A 80 22.35 2.96 -12.59
CA GLU A 80 22.96 1.63 -12.41
C GLU A 80 22.68 0.73 -13.60
N ARG A 81 21.47 0.74 -14.16
CA ARG A 81 21.12 -0.02 -15.36
C ARG A 81 22.05 0.26 -16.52
N LYS A 82 22.40 1.53 -16.77
CA LYS A 82 23.35 1.94 -17.83
C LYS A 82 24.76 1.39 -17.65
N LYS A 83 25.14 0.98 -16.43
CA LYS A 83 26.47 0.46 -16.11
C LYS A 83 26.55 -1.07 -16.26
N LEU A 84 25.43 -1.73 -16.55
CA LEU A 84 25.41 -3.18 -16.72
C LEU A 84 26.30 -3.59 -17.91
N LYS A 85 27.11 -4.62 -17.68
CA LYS A 85 28.06 -5.13 -18.69
C LYS A 85 27.44 -6.30 -19.45
N LYS A 86 27.83 -6.48 -20.69
CA LYS A 86 27.52 -7.71 -21.42
C LYS A 86 28.07 -8.93 -20.67
N GLY A 87 27.30 -9.99 -20.63
CA GLY A 87 27.69 -11.23 -19.97
C GLY A 87 26.50 -11.99 -19.39
N ILE A 88 26.80 -12.97 -18.60
CA ILE A 88 25.83 -13.90 -18.01
C ILE A 88 25.48 -13.47 -16.60
N TYR A 89 24.20 -13.34 -16.36
CA TYR A 89 23.60 -12.98 -15.07
C TYR A 89 22.85 -14.16 -14.48
N ARG A 90 22.94 -14.36 -13.17
CA ARG A 90 22.14 -15.34 -12.45
C ARG A 90 21.07 -14.61 -11.65
N VAL A 91 19.81 -14.96 -11.90
CA VAL A 91 18.63 -14.39 -11.28
C VAL A 91 18.06 -15.36 -10.27
N SER A 92 17.80 -14.90 -9.05
CA SER A 92 17.16 -15.68 -8.01
C SER A 92 16.03 -14.86 -7.38
N ILE A 93 14.83 -15.43 -7.34
CA ILE A 93 13.69 -14.92 -6.60
C ILE A 93 13.12 -16.11 -5.82
N ASP A 94 13.26 -16.06 -4.50
CA ASP A 94 12.64 -17.01 -3.59
C ASP A 94 11.35 -16.37 -3.02
N SER A 95 10.26 -16.66 -3.68
CA SER A 95 8.93 -16.15 -3.36
C SER A 95 7.87 -17.24 -3.42
N SER A 96 6.70 -16.96 -2.86
CA SER A 96 5.54 -17.84 -2.99
C SER A 96 4.27 -17.03 -3.21
N LEU A 97 3.36 -17.57 -4.04
CA LEU A 97 2.01 -17.06 -4.25
C LEU A 97 1.00 -18.14 -3.86
N ARG A 98 0.21 -17.89 -2.83
CA ARG A 98 -0.78 -18.83 -2.30
C ARG A 98 -2.16 -18.22 -2.29
N GLY A 99 -3.19 -19.06 -2.15
CA GLY A 99 -4.50 -18.58 -1.72
C GLY A 99 -4.37 -17.96 -0.34
N GLY A 100 -4.92 -16.77 -0.17
CA GLY A 100 -4.85 -16.03 1.08
C GLY A 100 -6.20 -15.41 1.43
N GLU A 101 -6.21 -14.57 2.45
CA GLU A 101 -7.38 -13.88 2.95
C GLU A 101 -7.22 -12.37 2.83
N LEU A 102 -8.35 -11.67 2.65
CA LEU A 102 -8.37 -10.22 2.77
C LEU A 102 -8.57 -9.88 4.24
N VAL A 103 -7.53 -9.39 4.88
CA VAL A 103 -7.54 -9.00 6.29
C VAL A 103 -7.78 -7.50 6.40
N TYR A 104 -8.64 -7.09 7.31
CA TYR A 104 -8.83 -5.72 7.76
C TYR A 104 -9.07 -5.70 9.27
N ASP A 105 -8.86 -4.56 9.88
CA ASP A 105 -9.14 -4.36 11.29
C ASP A 105 -10.24 -3.31 11.47
N GLU A 106 -11.08 -3.50 12.49
CA GLU A 106 -12.20 -2.63 12.82
C GLU A 106 -12.28 -2.37 14.32
N LEU A 107 -12.31 -1.10 14.69
CA LEU A 107 -12.56 -0.65 16.06
C LEU A 107 -13.87 0.13 16.10
N LEU A 108 -14.83 -0.33 16.90
CA LEU A 108 -16.06 0.40 17.20
C LEU A 108 -16.01 0.93 18.64
N ILE A 109 -15.88 2.24 18.77
CA ILE A 109 -15.97 2.95 20.05
C ILE A 109 -17.42 3.43 20.23
N LYS A 110 -18.12 2.89 21.21
CA LYS A 110 -19.52 3.22 21.45
C LYS A 110 -19.66 4.55 22.18
N GLY A 111 -20.57 5.39 21.69
CA GLY A 111 -21.04 6.59 22.35
C GLY A 111 -22.47 6.44 22.88
N GLU A 112 -23.10 7.55 23.21
CA GLU A 112 -24.48 7.60 23.73
C GLU A 112 -25.52 7.30 22.63
N THR A 113 -25.20 7.63 21.37
CA THR A 113 -26.09 7.39 20.23
C THR A 113 -25.54 6.30 19.30
N THR A 114 -26.40 5.74 18.46
CA THR A 114 -26.04 4.82 17.39
C THR A 114 -25.51 5.52 16.14
N ASP A 115 -25.58 6.85 16.10
CA ASP A 115 -24.99 7.63 15.02
C ASP A 115 -23.47 7.48 15.03
N GLU A 116 -22.90 7.15 13.89
CA GLU A 116 -21.49 6.84 13.77
C GLU A 116 -20.74 7.90 12.97
N ILE A 117 -19.57 8.31 13.49
CA ILE A 117 -18.53 8.98 12.71
C ILE A 117 -17.57 7.90 12.22
N PHE A 118 -17.36 7.84 10.92
CA PHE A 118 -16.58 6.80 10.26
C PHE A 118 -15.19 7.31 9.88
N PHE A 119 -14.15 6.60 10.30
CA PHE A 119 -12.78 6.84 9.86
C PHE A 119 -12.25 5.62 9.12
N SER A 120 -11.66 5.85 7.96
CA SER A 120 -10.96 4.81 7.22
C SER A 120 -9.54 5.23 6.88
N THR A 121 -8.66 4.27 6.86
CA THR A 121 -7.29 4.41 6.34
C THR A 121 -6.86 3.10 5.73
N TYR A 122 -5.99 3.14 4.71
CA TYR A 122 -5.60 1.91 4.05
C TYR A 122 -4.23 1.40 4.50
N ILE A 123 -4.09 0.09 4.42
CA ILE A 123 -2.93 -0.71 4.82
C ILE A 123 -2.67 -1.76 3.74
N CYS A 124 -1.98 -1.43 2.66
CA CYS A 124 -1.81 -2.36 1.54
C CYS A 124 -0.49 -2.28 0.75
N HIS A 125 0.18 -1.14 0.68
CA HIS A 125 1.42 -1.02 -0.11
C HIS A 125 2.65 -1.08 0.79
N PRO A 126 3.45 -2.16 0.75
CA PRO A 126 4.65 -2.25 1.57
C PRO A 126 5.67 -1.17 1.19
N SER A 127 6.42 -0.67 2.18
CA SER A 127 7.54 0.26 2.01
C SER A 127 7.18 1.67 1.52
N MET A 128 5.93 2.08 1.68
CA MET A 128 5.48 3.43 1.37
C MET A 128 5.24 4.24 2.64
N GLY A 129 6.18 5.14 3.00
CA GLY A 129 6.15 5.91 4.25
C GLY A 129 4.92 6.79 4.40
N ASN A 130 4.82 7.88 3.64
CA ASN A 130 3.69 8.81 3.76
C ASN A 130 2.37 8.16 3.31
N ASN A 131 2.40 7.38 2.23
CA ASN A 131 1.21 6.75 1.69
C ASN A 131 0.54 5.76 2.68
N GLU A 132 1.32 4.85 3.28
CA GLU A 132 0.78 3.72 4.06
C GLU A 132 0.92 3.87 5.58
N VAL A 133 1.82 4.73 6.06
CA VAL A 133 2.11 4.83 7.49
C VAL A 133 1.46 6.03 8.14
N SER A 134 1.32 7.15 7.41
CA SER A 134 0.82 8.40 8.00
C SER A 134 -0.64 8.31 8.40
N GLY A 135 -1.52 7.83 7.52
CA GLY A 135 -2.94 7.64 7.82
C GLY A 135 -3.17 6.72 9.01
N PRO A 136 -2.66 5.47 9.01
CA PRO A 136 -2.78 4.55 10.14
C PRO A 136 -2.23 5.11 11.45
N SER A 137 -1.10 5.82 11.42
CA SER A 137 -0.53 6.45 12.61
C SER A 137 -1.47 7.48 13.20
N VAL A 138 -1.95 8.43 12.39
CA VAL A 138 -2.86 9.48 12.86
C VAL A 138 -4.18 8.90 13.36
N VAL A 139 -4.76 7.94 12.63
CA VAL A 139 -6.00 7.28 13.04
C VAL A 139 -5.83 6.52 14.35
N THR A 140 -4.69 5.89 14.58
CA THR A 140 -4.38 5.21 15.86
C THR A 140 -4.31 6.21 17.02
N PHE A 141 -3.60 7.33 16.85
CA PHE A 141 -3.57 8.40 17.88
C PHE A 141 -4.92 9.04 18.11
N LEU A 142 -5.69 9.27 17.04
CA LEU A 142 -7.07 9.77 17.13
C LEU A 142 -7.95 8.80 17.91
N SER A 143 -7.85 7.50 17.65
CA SER A 143 -8.58 6.45 18.38
C SER A 143 -8.27 6.50 19.88
N LYS A 144 -6.98 6.61 20.23
CA LYS A 144 -6.54 6.76 21.61
C LYS A 144 -7.10 8.04 22.26
N TYR A 145 -7.10 9.14 21.51
CA TYR A 145 -7.68 10.40 21.99
C TYR A 145 -9.18 10.27 22.24
N ILE A 146 -9.93 9.68 21.31
CA ILE A 146 -11.38 9.46 21.45
C ILE A 146 -11.67 8.58 22.68
N LEU A 147 -10.95 7.46 22.83
CA LEU A 147 -11.08 6.55 23.96
C LEU A 147 -10.78 7.21 25.31
N SER A 148 -9.99 8.28 25.33
CA SER A 148 -9.70 9.04 26.58
C SER A 148 -10.80 9.99 26.99
N LYS A 149 -11.80 10.23 26.15
CA LYS A 149 -12.89 11.16 26.43
C LYS A 149 -14.02 10.48 27.19
N PRO A 150 -14.51 11.04 28.29
CA PRO A 150 -15.77 10.63 28.88
C PRO A 150 -16.95 11.13 28.05
N ASN A 151 -18.04 10.40 28.04
CA ASN A 151 -19.32 10.86 27.49
C ASN A 151 -19.25 11.22 25.99
N LEU A 152 -18.90 10.26 25.16
CA LEU A 152 -18.94 10.41 23.70
C LEU A 152 -20.40 10.46 23.23
N ARG A 153 -20.81 11.55 22.60
CA ARG A 153 -22.16 11.66 22.02
C ARG A 153 -22.38 10.66 20.88
N TYR A 154 -21.44 10.62 19.93
CA TYR A 154 -21.48 9.74 18.77
C TYR A 154 -20.65 8.48 19.00
N SER A 155 -21.02 7.42 18.33
CA SER A 155 -20.15 6.25 18.18
C SER A 155 -19.12 6.51 17.08
N TYR A 156 -17.94 5.85 17.16
CA TYR A 156 -16.87 6.02 16.19
C TYR A 156 -16.52 4.66 15.62
N ARG A 157 -16.64 4.52 14.31
CA ARG A 157 -16.21 3.33 13.58
C ARG A 157 -14.93 3.63 12.83
N ILE A 158 -13.90 2.89 13.12
CA ILE A 158 -12.55 3.08 12.61
C ILE A 158 -12.13 1.80 11.89
N ILE A 159 -11.70 1.89 10.63
CA ILE A 159 -11.25 0.74 9.87
C ILE A 159 -9.86 0.95 9.27
N PHE A 160 -9.05 -0.11 9.33
CA PHE A 160 -7.77 -0.24 8.66
C PHE A 160 -7.93 -1.32 7.59
N ILE A 161 -7.86 -0.97 6.33
CA ILE A 161 -8.36 -1.83 5.26
C ILE A 161 -7.52 -1.70 3.98
N PRO A 162 -7.31 -2.79 3.22
CA PRO A 162 -6.69 -2.66 1.91
C PRO A 162 -7.49 -1.75 0.98
N GLU A 163 -6.78 -0.94 0.22
CA GLU A 163 -7.35 0.01 -0.73
C GLU A 163 -8.26 -0.70 -1.75
N THR A 164 -9.28 -0.02 -2.24
CA THR A 164 -10.20 -0.44 -3.31
C THR A 164 -10.89 -1.78 -3.04
N ILE A 165 -10.19 -2.92 -3.16
CA ILE A 165 -10.77 -4.26 -2.99
C ILE A 165 -11.23 -4.51 -1.55
N GLY A 166 -10.51 -3.98 -0.57
CA GLY A 166 -10.90 -4.03 0.82
C GLY A 166 -12.19 -3.25 1.07
N SER A 167 -12.25 -2.02 0.59
CA SER A 167 -13.45 -1.17 0.72
C SER A 167 -14.67 -1.80 0.04
N ILE A 168 -14.52 -2.39 -1.15
CA ILE A 168 -15.59 -3.11 -1.84
C ILE A 168 -16.06 -4.31 -1.02
N ALA A 169 -15.13 -5.10 -0.49
CA ALA A 169 -15.47 -6.27 0.32
C ALA A 169 -16.16 -5.88 1.63
N TYR A 170 -15.66 -4.83 2.30
CA TYR A 170 -16.24 -4.32 3.53
C TYR A 170 -17.66 -3.77 3.31
N LEU A 171 -17.85 -2.95 2.29
CA LEU A 171 -19.16 -2.41 1.91
C LEU A 171 -20.15 -3.52 1.54
N SER A 172 -19.71 -4.55 0.83
CA SER A 172 -20.59 -5.67 0.47
C SER A 172 -21.20 -6.39 1.67
N LYS A 173 -20.52 -6.37 2.82
CA LYS A 173 -20.96 -7.01 4.07
C LYS A 173 -21.72 -6.05 4.98
N ASN A 174 -21.32 -4.78 5.02
CA ASN A 174 -21.73 -3.84 6.06
C ASN A 174 -22.62 -2.68 5.55
N LEU A 175 -22.97 -2.65 4.26
CA LEU A 175 -23.64 -1.51 3.63
C LEU A 175 -24.92 -1.06 4.36
N ASN A 176 -25.75 -2.00 4.79
CA ASN A 176 -27.03 -1.67 5.45
C ASN A 176 -26.78 -0.99 6.80
N SER A 177 -25.89 -1.52 7.61
CA SER A 177 -25.50 -0.92 8.90
C SER A 177 -24.88 0.47 8.72
N LEU A 178 -23.97 0.60 7.76
CA LEU A 178 -23.33 1.89 7.47
C LEU A 178 -24.33 2.94 7.01
N LYS A 179 -25.26 2.58 6.14
CA LYS A 179 -26.31 3.51 5.68
C LYS A 179 -27.25 3.95 6.80
N SER A 180 -27.48 3.11 7.79
CA SER A 180 -28.37 3.43 8.91
C SER A 180 -27.69 4.28 9.97
N ASN A 181 -26.40 4.08 10.21
CA ASN A 181 -25.72 4.61 11.37
C ASN A 181 -24.72 5.73 11.03
N VAL A 182 -24.03 5.66 9.88
CA VAL A 182 -22.96 6.62 9.56
C VAL A 182 -23.57 7.96 9.12
N ILE A 183 -23.28 9.01 9.90
CA ILE A 183 -23.73 10.38 9.64
C ILE A 183 -22.64 11.25 8.99
N GLY A 184 -21.39 10.85 9.08
CA GLY A 184 -20.25 11.49 8.45
C GLY A 184 -19.03 10.60 8.52
N GLY A 185 -18.04 10.85 7.65
CA GLY A 185 -16.83 10.04 7.64
C GLY A 185 -15.67 10.70 6.91
N PHE A 186 -14.47 10.24 7.24
CA PHE A 186 -13.21 10.73 6.70
C PHE A 186 -12.31 9.56 6.31
N ASN A 187 -11.68 9.68 5.16
CA ASN A 187 -10.60 8.79 4.76
C ASN A 187 -9.27 9.53 4.91
N LEU A 188 -8.37 8.98 5.72
CA LEU A 188 -7.08 9.59 6.00
C LEU A 188 -5.98 8.88 5.22
N SER A 189 -5.29 9.62 4.35
CA SER A 189 -4.29 9.10 3.45
C SER A 189 -3.24 10.16 3.15
N CYS A 190 -1.96 9.80 3.09
CA CYS A 190 -0.85 10.68 2.70
C CYS A 190 -0.78 11.99 3.50
N ILE A 191 -1.09 11.94 4.78
CA ILE A 191 -1.21 13.12 5.66
C ILE A 191 0.06 13.42 6.47
N GLY A 192 1.17 12.76 6.18
CA GLY A 192 2.46 12.94 6.86
C GLY A 192 3.41 13.90 6.15
N ASP A 193 2.91 14.86 5.40
CA ASP A 193 3.71 15.86 4.70
C ASP A 193 3.62 17.22 5.41
N GLU A 194 4.77 17.79 5.76
CA GLU A 194 4.85 19.09 6.43
C GLU A 194 4.62 20.28 5.49
N ARG A 195 4.68 20.07 4.17
CA ARG A 195 4.63 21.14 3.19
C ARG A 195 3.21 21.64 2.93
N GLN A 196 2.26 20.74 2.82
CA GLN A 196 0.87 21.10 2.51
C GLN A 196 -0.08 19.95 2.88
N HIS A 197 -1.18 20.30 3.54
CA HIS A 197 -2.32 19.40 3.68
C HIS A 197 -3.34 19.73 2.60
N SER A 198 -3.99 18.70 2.09
CA SER A 198 -5.09 18.83 1.15
C SER A 198 -6.28 18.02 1.60
N CYS A 199 -7.47 18.48 1.31
CA CYS A 199 -8.69 17.72 1.48
C CYS A 199 -9.44 17.58 0.15
N MET A 200 -10.05 16.44 -0.05
CA MET A 200 -10.94 16.18 -1.19
C MET A 200 -12.36 16.01 -0.64
N LEU A 201 -13.25 16.84 -1.12
CA LEU A 201 -14.66 16.79 -0.74
C LEU A 201 -15.34 15.55 -1.34
N SER A 202 -16.47 15.17 -0.76
CA SER A 202 -17.29 14.08 -1.29
C SER A 202 -17.86 14.43 -2.68
N LYS A 203 -18.40 13.43 -3.35
CA LYS A 203 -18.93 13.58 -4.74
C LYS A 203 -19.92 14.76 -4.91
N TYR A 204 -20.69 15.08 -3.92
CA TYR A 204 -21.72 16.12 -3.99
C TYR A 204 -21.36 17.38 -3.16
N GLU A 205 -20.22 17.42 -2.49
CA GLU A 205 -19.67 18.56 -1.75
C GLU A 205 -20.62 19.17 -0.72
N ASN A 206 -21.55 18.40 -0.19
CA ASN A 206 -22.58 18.86 0.73
C ASN A 206 -22.83 17.95 1.94
N SER A 207 -21.97 16.97 2.16
CA SER A 207 -22.09 16.08 3.32
C SER A 207 -21.74 16.80 4.64
N PRO A 208 -22.15 16.27 5.80
CA PRO A 208 -21.69 16.78 7.10
C PRO A 208 -20.15 16.82 7.21
N SER A 209 -19.45 15.83 6.63
CA SER A 209 -17.99 15.79 6.60
C SER A 209 -17.38 16.92 5.77
N ASP A 210 -17.98 17.24 4.61
CA ASP A 210 -17.51 18.33 3.75
C ASP A 210 -17.61 19.67 4.49
N LYS A 211 -18.74 19.90 5.17
CA LYS A 211 -18.95 21.12 5.97
C LYS A 211 -17.93 21.24 7.10
N ALA A 212 -17.68 20.13 7.83
CA ALA A 212 -16.70 20.13 8.90
C ALA A 212 -15.28 20.40 8.40
N LEU A 213 -14.90 19.89 7.19
CA LEU A 213 -13.60 20.15 6.59
C LEU A 213 -13.43 21.59 6.10
N LEU A 214 -14.49 22.22 5.65
CA LEU A 214 -14.45 23.62 5.17
C LEU A 214 -14.46 24.65 6.31
N GLU A 215 -14.92 24.26 7.51
CA GLU A 215 -14.97 25.11 8.70
C GLU A 215 -13.71 24.99 9.57
N ALA A 216 -12.85 23.98 9.33
CA ALA A 216 -11.62 23.70 10.10
C ALA A 216 -10.41 24.50 9.59
#